data_f3ac60ee62281159606de3813e8b7beb
#
_entry.id   f3ac60ee62281159606de3813e8b7beb
#
_cell.length_a   1.000
_cell.length_b   1.000
_cell.length_c   1.000
_cell.angle_alpha   90.00
_cell.angle_beta   90.00
_cell.angle_gamma   90.00
#
_symmetry.space_group_name_H-M   'P 1'
#
loop_
_entity.id
_entity.type
_entity.pdbx_description
1 polymer ?
#
loop_
_entity_poly.entity_id
_entity_poly.type
_entity_poly.pdbx_seq_one_letter_code
_entity_poly.pdbx_strand_id
1 'polypeptide(L)'
;MSDSSAAAATTLSRALVEEMSGAAGEPAWLRDRRLAAWEAFVRLPLPSADDEAWRRTDISALDLDAFGVLPHSVQKGRAPAPLAALVGDPAGAAGLRLVVNGVQIEERLPRDLAQRGLIFTSLSQAVAAHPDLVRPYLGTVVRDDENKFRAHHGALWSGGTFLYVPKGLEVDLQLVTGTWLDREGAAFLPHTLVVAEERSRVTLVEVFGSAEGSARALVNHAVELIPKAGAQIRYVNLQEWGRQLWEFGIVRAVLERDATVHSLMVAFGAGLVKTNVESSLRGQGSTSEMLGLAFGDGTQHFDYHTLQEHAAPSTTSDLLYKGVLKDKARSVFSGLIRADYGAQKTNAFQLNRNLILSEGARADSMPKLEIMANDLRCTHGASTSRLNEDQIFYLMSRALPRAVAVRMMVDGFLSEIFDRIPLEMVRRRLSETVERKMEDYV
;
A
#
# COMPACT_ATOMS: atom_id res chain seq x y z
N MET A 1 -10.23 23.24 18.52
CA MET A 1 -10.11 22.40 19.71
C MET A 1 -10.30 20.98 19.24
N SER A 2 -9.20 20.25 19.06
CA SER A 2 -9.23 18.83 18.68
C SER A 2 -9.66 18.05 19.92
N ASP A 3 -10.77 17.36 19.82
CA ASP A 3 -11.20 16.41 20.82
C ASP A 3 -10.22 15.21 20.76
N SER A 4 -9.17 15.28 21.57
CA SER A 4 -8.11 14.27 21.66
C SER A 4 -8.51 13.13 22.60
N SER A 5 -9.81 12.79 22.66
CA SER A 5 -10.21 11.62 23.43
C SER A 5 -9.64 10.38 22.76
N ALA A 6 -8.87 9.59 23.52
CA ALA A 6 -8.38 8.28 23.08
C ALA A 6 -9.54 7.44 22.52
N ALA A 7 -9.31 6.69 21.45
CA ALA A 7 -10.28 5.68 21.04
C ALA A 7 -10.39 4.69 22.20
N ALA A 8 -11.59 4.50 22.74
CA ALA A 8 -11.80 3.52 23.79
C ALA A 8 -11.40 2.14 23.23
N ALA A 9 -10.55 1.42 23.97
CA ALA A 9 -10.28 0.02 23.67
C ALA A 9 -11.61 -0.71 23.55
N THR A 10 -11.87 -1.32 22.40
CA THR A 10 -13.14 -2.00 22.16
C THR A 10 -12.82 -3.49 22.05
N THR A 11 -13.30 -4.27 23.02
CA THR A 11 -13.15 -5.74 22.95
C THR A 11 -13.73 -6.24 21.63
N LEU A 12 -12.88 -6.83 20.81
CA LEU A 12 -13.30 -7.39 19.52
C LEU A 12 -14.32 -8.51 19.78
N SER A 13 -15.48 -8.41 19.18
CA SER A 13 -16.57 -9.35 19.41
C SER A 13 -17.49 -9.46 18.20
N ARG A 14 -18.25 -10.56 18.13
CA ARG A 14 -19.32 -10.70 17.13
C ARG A 14 -20.35 -9.56 17.25
N ALA A 15 -20.66 -9.13 18.47
CA ALA A 15 -21.61 -8.05 18.71
C ALA A 15 -21.12 -6.72 18.12
N LEU A 16 -19.81 -6.42 18.22
CA LEU A 16 -19.22 -5.26 17.55
C LEU A 16 -19.40 -5.29 16.04
N VAL A 17 -19.17 -6.45 15.41
CA VAL A 17 -19.36 -6.61 13.96
C VAL A 17 -20.82 -6.39 13.55
N GLU A 18 -21.77 -6.91 14.34
CA GLU A 18 -23.21 -6.73 14.11
C GLU A 18 -23.63 -5.28 14.32
N GLU A 19 -23.11 -4.62 15.34
CA GLU A 19 -23.35 -3.20 15.63
C GLU A 19 -22.81 -2.30 14.49
N MET A 20 -21.56 -2.51 14.06
CA MET A 20 -20.96 -1.75 12.95
C MET A 20 -21.78 -1.90 11.66
N SER A 21 -22.17 -3.12 11.31
CA SER A 21 -22.98 -3.39 10.13
C SER A 21 -24.37 -2.76 10.23
N GLY A 22 -25.01 -2.83 11.40
CA GLY A 22 -26.30 -2.21 11.68
C GLY A 22 -26.26 -0.69 11.61
N ALA A 23 -25.26 -0.07 12.25
CA ALA A 23 -25.07 1.39 12.25
C ALA A 23 -24.79 1.94 10.83
N ALA A 24 -24.10 1.17 9.98
CA ALA A 24 -23.85 1.52 8.59
C ALA A 24 -25.04 1.24 7.65
N GLY A 25 -26.08 0.57 8.13
CA GLY A 25 -27.24 0.17 7.29
C GLY A 25 -26.85 -0.78 6.17
N GLU A 26 -25.89 -1.65 6.40
CA GLU A 26 -25.34 -2.54 5.37
C GLU A 26 -26.35 -3.57 4.86
N PRO A 27 -26.31 -3.94 3.56
CA PRO A 27 -27.15 -5.00 3.02
C PRO A 27 -26.79 -6.36 3.62
N ALA A 28 -27.76 -7.27 3.67
CA ALA A 28 -27.61 -8.59 4.31
C ALA A 28 -26.38 -9.37 3.80
N TRP A 29 -26.11 -9.33 2.48
CA TRP A 29 -24.96 -10.03 1.88
C TRP A 29 -23.60 -9.57 2.47
N LEU A 30 -23.47 -8.27 2.81
CA LEU A 30 -22.22 -7.75 3.39
C LEU A 30 -22.13 -8.09 4.88
N ARG A 31 -23.24 -7.98 5.62
CA ARG A 31 -23.29 -8.42 7.02
C ARG A 31 -22.94 -9.89 7.15
N ASP A 32 -23.50 -10.77 6.31
CA ASP A 32 -23.22 -12.21 6.36
C ASP A 32 -21.74 -12.49 6.05
N ARG A 33 -21.14 -11.75 5.12
CA ARG A 33 -19.71 -11.82 4.83
C ARG A 33 -18.85 -11.39 6.01
N ARG A 34 -19.20 -10.28 6.69
CA ARG A 34 -18.46 -9.82 7.88
C ARG A 34 -18.51 -10.87 9.00
N LEU A 35 -19.66 -11.48 9.21
CA LEU A 35 -19.83 -12.54 10.21
C LEU A 35 -19.01 -13.79 9.86
N ALA A 36 -18.95 -14.19 8.59
CA ALA A 36 -18.09 -15.28 8.15
C ALA A 36 -16.59 -14.95 8.35
N ALA A 37 -16.20 -13.70 8.08
CA ALA A 37 -14.84 -13.22 8.35
C ALA A 37 -14.52 -13.20 9.86
N TRP A 38 -15.49 -12.82 10.69
CA TRP A 38 -15.35 -12.90 12.15
C TRP A 38 -15.15 -14.34 12.63
N GLU A 39 -15.91 -15.32 12.12
CA GLU A 39 -15.71 -16.73 12.45
C GLU A 39 -14.33 -17.24 12.02
N ALA A 40 -13.85 -16.78 10.86
CA ALA A 40 -12.48 -17.05 10.42
C ALA A 40 -11.46 -16.42 11.37
N PHE A 41 -11.68 -15.16 11.79
CA PHE A 41 -10.83 -14.46 12.76
C PHE A 41 -10.71 -15.22 14.10
N VAL A 42 -11.81 -15.70 14.64
CA VAL A 42 -11.79 -16.47 15.89
C VAL A 42 -11.02 -17.78 15.73
N ARG A 43 -11.17 -18.47 14.62
CA ARG A 43 -10.56 -19.78 14.34
C ARG A 43 -9.06 -19.69 14.03
N LEU A 44 -8.63 -18.68 13.28
CA LEU A 44 -7.25 -18.56 12.79
C LEU A 44 -6.32 -18.07 13.92
N PRO A 45 -5.13 -18.66 14.10
CA PRO A 45 -4.16 -18.16 15.05
C PRO A 45 -3.51 -16.86 14.57
N LEU A 46 -3.00 -16.07 15.51
CA LEU A 46 -2.00 -15.05 15.16
C LEU A 46 -0.75 -15.75 14.64
N PRO A 47 -0.13 -15.23 13.56
CA PRO A 47 1.12 -15.80 13.09
C PRO A 47 2.24 -15.62 14.12
N SER A 48 3.21 -16.52 14.07
CA SER A 48 4.34 -16.55 14.99
C SER A 48 5.67 -16.64 14.24
N ALA A 49 6.78 -16.59 14.98
CA ALA A 49 8.11 -16.76 14.41
C ALA A 49 8.35 -18.18 13.80
N ASP A 50 7.50 -19.15 14.07
CA ASP A 50 7.53 -20.47 13.45
C ASP A 50 7.04 -20.43 12.01
N ASP A 51 6.18 -19.46 11.66
CA ASP A 51 5.75 -19.22 10.30
C ASP A 51 6.89 -18.58 9.50
N GLU A 52 7.29 -19.18 8.39
CA GLU A 52 8.38 -18.68 7.57
C GLU A 52 8.19 -17.20 7.19
N ALA A 53 6.97 -16.81 6.85
CA ALA A 53 6.62 -15.45 6.47
C ALA A 53 6.73 -14.44 7.61
N TRP A 54 6.79 -14.89 8.88
CA TRP A 54 6.82 -14.04 10.07
C TRP A 54 8.08 -14.18 10.90
N ARG A 55 8.95 -15.14 10.57
CA ARG A 55 10.20 -15.44 11.31
C ARG A 55 11.08 -14.23 11.57
N ARG A 56 11.01 -13.20 10.70
CA ARG A 56 11.84 -11.99 10.80
C ARG A 56 11.06 -10.77 11.29
N THR A 57 9.77 -10.90 11.56
CA THR A 57 8.89 -9.82 11.99
C THR A 57 8.19 -10.22 13.28
N ASP A 58 8.69 -9.71 14.37
CA ASP A 58 8.14 -9.98 15.70
C ASP A 58 6.89 -9.13 15.96
N ILE A 59 5.79 -9.80 16.22
CA ILE A 59 4.51 -9.21 16.60
C ILE A 59 4.02 -9.68 17.96
N SER A 60 4.88 -10.26 18.78
CA SER A 60 4.51 -10.79 20.09
C SER A 60 3.91 -9.74 21.03
N ALA A 61 4.23 -8.47 20.83
CA ALA A 61 3.67 -7.35 21.58
C ALA A 61 2.34 -6.83 21.02
N LEU A 62 1.81 -7.44 19.94
CA LEU A 62 0.55 -7.01 19.33
C LEU A 62 -0.64 -7.55 20.10
N ASP A 63 -1.42 -6.65 20.65
CA ASP A 63 -2.75 -6.93 21.20
C ASP A 63 -3.78 -6.19 20.33
N LEU A 64 -4.58 -6.93 19.57
CA LEU A 64 -5.59 -6.35 18.68
C LEU A 64 -6.75 -5.73 19.46
N ASP A 65 -7.06 -6.22 20.67
CA ASP A 65 -8.12 -5.66 21.52
C ASP A 65 -7.73 -4.32 22.17
N ALA A 66 -6.43 -3.97 22.11
CA ALA A 66 -5.95 -2.67 22.60
C ALA A 66 -6.33 -1.49 21.70
N PHE A 67 -6.92 -1.74 20.50
CA PHE A 67 -7.23 -0.71 19.52
C PHE A 67 -8.72 -0.63 19.23
N GLY A 68 -9.29 0.57 19.35
CA GLY A 68 -10.68 0.84 18.98
C GLY A 68 -10.84 1.04 17.46
N VAL A 69 -11.75 0.28 16.85
CA VAL A 69 -12.04 0.39 15.42
C VAL A 69 -12.66 1.75 15.12
N LEU A 70 -12.07 2.49 14.16
CA LEU A 70 -12.62 3.78 13.73
C LEU A 70 -13.82 3.54 12.79
N PRO A 71 -15.00 4.05 13.12
CA PRO A 71 -16.14 3.99 12.22
C PRO A 71 -15.94 4.95 11.04
N HIS A 72 -16.47 4.57 9.88
CA HIS A 72 -16.59 5.52 8.77
C HIS A 72 -17.76 6.48 8.98
N SER A 73 -17.52 7.76 8.76
CA SER A 73 -18.57 8.78 8.71
C SER A 73 -18.21 9.87 7.71
N VAL A 74 -19.20 10.71 7.38
CA VAL A 74 -19.02 11.84 6.45
C VAL A 74 -19.41 13.12 7.17
N GLN A 75 -18.45 14.04 7.26
CA GLN A 75 -18.67 15.35 7.86
C GLN A 75 -17.85 16.39 7.11
N LYS A 76 -18.51 17.37 6.52
CA LYS A 76 -17.79 18.47 5.86
C LYS A 76 -16.89 19.21 6.84
N GLY A 77 -15.63 19.35 6.49
CA GLY A 77 -14.63 19.98 7.33
C GLY A 77 -13.48 20.57 6.52
N ARG A 78 -12.59 21.25 7.22
CA ARG A 78 -11.34 21.74 6.64
C ARG A 78 -10.23 20.74 6.92
N ALA A 79 -9.42 20.44 5.91
CA ALA A 79 -8.24 19.59 6.07
C ALA A 79 -7.29 20.21 7.12
N PRO A 80 -6.79 19.42 8.09
CA PRO A 80 -5.71 19.86 8.95
C PRO A 80 -4.49 20.25 8.11
N ALA A 81 -3.73 21.26 8.56
CA ALA A 81 -2.56 21.73 7.81
C ALA A 81 -1.56 20.62 7.45
N PRO A 82 -1.27 19.62 8.31
CA PRO A 82 -0.40 18.52 7.96
C PRO A 82 -0.95 17.64 6.83
N LEU A 83 -2.26 17.36 6.81
CA LEU A 83 -2.90 16.62 5.73
C LEU A 83 -2.85 17.39 4.42
N ALA A 84 -3.12 18.70 4.46
CA ALA A 84 -3.01 19.56 3.28
C ALA A 84 -1.58 19.59 2.72
N ALA A 85 -0.57 19.67 3.58
CA ALA A 85 0.84 19.61 3.20
C ALA A 85 1.22 18.22 2.63
N LEU A 86 0.68 17.14 3.20
CA LEU A 86 0.91 15.77 2.76
C LEU A 86 0.37 15.52 1.35
N VAL A 87 -0.85 16.00 1.07
CA VAL A 87 -1.51 15.87 -0.24
C VAL A 87 -0.92 16.83 -1.27
N GLY A 88 -0.42 17.98 -0.83
CA GLY A 88 0.12 19.03 -1.70
C GLY A 88 -0.99 19.81 -2.44
N ASP A 89 -0.66 20.32 -3.64
CA ASP A 89 -1.62 21.09 -4.44
C ASP A 89 -2.65 20.14 -5.09
N PRO A 90 -3.92 20.18 -4.66
CA PRO A 90 -4.96 19.33 -5.24
C PRO A 90 -5.48 19.86 -6.59
N ALA A 91 -5.06 21.04 -7.06
CA ALA A 91 -5.53 21.60 -8.34
C ALA A 91 -5.13 20.75 -9.55
N GLY A 92 -4.02 19.99 -9.42
CA GLY A 92 -3.57 19.04 -10.44
C GLY A 92 -4.22 17.67 -10.38
N ALA A 93 -5.23 17.44 -9.51
CA ALA A 93 -5.91 16.14 -9.38
C ALA A 93 -7.27 16.14 -10.09
N ALA A 94 -7.59 15.05 -10.79
CA ALA A 94 -8.91 14.81 -11.38
C ALA A 94 -10.01 14.64 -10.32
N GLY A 95 -9.67 14.19 -9.12
CA GLY A 95 -10.60 14.07 -8.01
C GLY A 95 -9.84 13.98 -6.70
N LEU A 96 -10.51 14.34 -5.61
CA LEU A 96 -9.90 14.41 -4.28
C LEU A 96 -10.85 13.84 -3.22
N ARG A 97 -10.31 13.03 -2.31
CA ARG A 97 -10.98 12.62 -1.08
C ARG A 97 -10.04 12.82 0.10
N LEU A 98 -10.55 13.42 1.17
CA LEU A 98 -9.79 13.64 2.40
C LEU A 98 -10.48 12.98 3.58
N VAL A 99 -9.71 12.24 4.36
CA VAL A 99 -10.18 11.45 5.52
C VAL A 99 -9.32 11.80 6.75
N VAL A 100 -9.95 12.05 7.88
CA VAL A 100 -9.29 12.28 9.17
C VAL A 100 -9.91 11.36 10.21
N ASN A 101 -9.11 10.46 10.81
CA ASN A 101 -9.57 9.50 11.81
C ASN A 101 -10.83 8.72 11.39
N GLY A 102 -10.90 8.26 10.15
CA GLY A 102 -12.05 7.55 9.59
C GLY A 102 -13.20 8.45 9.10
N VAL A 103 -13.17 9.75 9.40
CA VAL A 103 -14.17 10.73 8.95
C VAL A 103 -13.80 11.30 7.60
N GLN A 104 -14.63 11.10 6.59
CA GLN A 104 -14.49 11.77 5.30
C GLN A 104 -14.89 13.24 5.43
N ILE A 105 -13.94 14.15 5.23
CA ILE A 105 -14.14 15.60 5.39
C ILE A 105 -14.32 16.35 4.06
N GLU A 106 -13.80 15.77 2.97
CA GLU A 106 -13.94 16.33 1.62
C GLU A 106 -14.04 15.19 0.59
N GLU A 107 -14.89 15.41 -0.41
CA GLU A 107 -14.96 14.60 -1.62
C GLU A 107 -15.24 15.54 -2.79
N ARG A 108 -14.42 15.47 -3.82
CA ARG A 108 -14.53 16.26 -5.05
C ARG A 108 -14.28 15.38 -6.26
N LEU A 109 -15.27 15.32 -7.13
CA LEU A 109 -15.18 14.72 -8.47
C LEU A 109 -15.77 15.70 -9.49
N PRO A 110 -15.08 16.07 -10.57
CA PRO A 110 -15.63 16.91 -11.63
C PRO A 110 -16.90 16.33 -12.24
N ARG A 111 -17.86 17.20 -12.55
CA ARG A 111 -19.17 16.79 -13.05
C ARG A 111 -19.09 16.05 -14.39
N ASP A 112 -18.19 16.44 -15.26
CA ASP A 112 -17.97 15.80 -16.56
C ASP A 112 -17.50 14.35 -16.42
N LEU A 113 -16.59 14.06 -15.48
CA LEU A 113 -16.16 12.69 -15.19
C LEU A 113 -17.29 11.86 -14.56
N ALA A 114 -18.05 12.45 -13.64
CA ALA A 114 -19.20 11.80 -13.03
C ALA A 114 -20.30 11.49 -14.07
N GLN A 115 -20.57 12.41 -14.99
CA GLN A 115 -21.53 12.21 -16.09
C GLN A 115 -21.09 11.14 -17.10
N ARG A 116 -19.78 10.93 -17.23
CA ARG A 116 -19.19 9.83 -18.01
C ARG A 116 -19.22 8.49 -17.25
N GLY A 117 -19.79 8.45 -16.04
CA GLY A 117 -19.97 7.26 -15.23
C GLY A 117 -18.78 6.89 -14.34
N LEU A 118 -17.76 7.77 -14.20
CA LEU A 118 -16.70 7.57 -13.21
C LEU A 118 -17.30 7.67 -11.80
N ILE A 119 -17.02 6.67 -10.96
CA ILE A 119 -17.38 6.69 -9.54
C ILE A 119 -16.10 6.70 -8.73
N PHE A 120 -15.94 7.73 -7.89
CA PHE A 120 -14.82 7.88 -6.98
C PHE A 120 -15.35 8.37 -5.63
N THR A 121 -15.56 7.43 -4.71
CA THR A 121 -16.20 7.71 -3.42
C THR A 121 -15.69 6.75 -2.34
N SER A 122 -16.20 6.84 -1.11
CA SER A 122 -15.86 5.83 -0.10
C SER A 122 -16.51 4.48 -0.43
N LEU A 123 -15.82 3.38 -0.09
CA LEU A 123 -16.39 2.05 -0.31
C LEU A 123 -17.68 1.86 0.48
N SER A 124 -17.77 2.40 1.71
CA SER A 124 -18.99 2.34 2.51
C SER A 124 -20.17 3.03 1.82
N GLN A 125 -19.97 4.21 1.20
CA GLN A 125 -21.00 4.87 0.42
C GLN A 125 -21.35 4.10 -0.86
N ALA A 126 -20.34 3.52 -1.52
CA ALA A 126 -20.54 2.75 -2.74
C ALA A 126 -21.37 1.47 -2.49
N VAL A 127 -21.21 0.80 -1.36
CA VAL A 127 -22.03 -0.36 -0.96
C VAL A 127 -23.53 0.00 -0.93
N ALA A 128 -23.86 1.20 -0.46
CA ALA A 128 -25.26 1.65 -0.39
C ALA A 128 -25.78 2.18 -1.72
N ALA A 129 -24.97 2.95 -2.46
CA ALA A 129 -25.40 3.65 -3.66
C ALA A 129 -25.25 2.80 -4.95
N HIS A 130 -24.28 1.89 -4.98
CA HIS A 130 -23.90 1.12 -6.17
C HIS A 130 -23.66 -0.38 -5.85
N PRO A 131 -24.60 -1.08 -5.15
CA PRO A 131 -24.38 -2.45 -4.69
C PRO A 131 -24.07 -3.41 -5.86
N ASP A 132 -24.66 -3.20 -7.02
CA ASP A 132 -24.47 -4.04 -8.22
C ASP A 132 -23.05 -3.89 -8.82
N LEU A 133 -22.36 -2.79 -8.56
CA LEU A 133 -20.98 -2.56 -8.99
C LEU A 133 -19.97 -2.96 -7.91
N VAL A 134 -20.37 -3.07 -6.65
CA VAL A 134 -19.48 -3.45 -5.55
C VAL A 134 -19.53 -4.95 -5.29
N ARG A 135 -20.72 -5.52 -5.13
CA ARG A 135 -20.93 -6.92 -4.71
C ARG A 135 -20.20 -7.96 -5.57
N PRO A 136 -20.12 -7.83 -6.92
CA PRO A 136 -19.44 -8.82 -7.76
C PRO A 136 -17.92 -8.86 -7.57
N TYR A 137 -17.34 -7.82 -6.99
CA TYR A 137 -15.88 -7.64 -6.93
C TYR A 137 -15.32 -7.65 -5.51
N LEU A 138 -16.04 -7.09 -4.53
CA LEU A 138 -15.54 -6.94 -3.17
C LEU A 138 -15.15 -8.29 -2.56
N GLY A 139 -13.84 -8.43 -2.21
CA GLY A 139 -13.25 -9.60 -1.60
C GLY A 139 -13.19 -10.84 -2.49
N THR A 140 -13.24 -10.64 -3.79
CA THR A 140 -13.01 -11.72 -4.75
C THR A 140 -11.52 -11.93 -5.02
N VAL A 141 -10.72 -10.90 -4.79
CA VAL A 141 -9.28 -10.88 -5.00
C VAL A 141 -8.56 -11.09 -3.67
N VAL A 142 -8.96 -10.40 -2.61
CA VAL A 142 -8.45 -10.59 -1.25
C VAL A 142 -9.48 -11.32 -0.41
N ARG A 143 -9.20 -12.57 -0.07
CA ARG A 143 -10.12 -13.40 0.70
C ARG A 143 -9.97 -13.18 2.20
N ASP A 144 -11.08 -13.14 2.91
CA ASP A 144 -11.11 -12.88 4.35
C ASP A 144 -10.60 -14.05 5.21
N ASP A 145 -10.48 -15.26 4.64
CA ASP A 145 -10.09 -16.49 5.36
C ASP A 145 -8.61 -16.90 5.16
N GLU A 146 -7.79 -16.09 4.49
CA GLU A 146 -6.39 -16.41 4.19
C GLU A 146 -5.49 -16.44 5.44
N ASN A 147 -5.71 -15.51 6.38
CA ASN A 147 -4.98 -15.44 7.63
C ASN A 147 -5.69 -14.54 8.64
N LYS A 148 -5.18 -14.50 9.88
CA LYS A 148 -5.76 -13.72 10.98
C LYS A 148 -5.96 -12.25 10.65
N PHE A 149 -4.99 -11.60 9.97
CA PHE A 149 -5.09 -10.17 9.62
C PHE A 149 -6.14 -9.92 8.53
N ARG A 150 -6.28 -10.84 7.55
CA ARG A 150 -7.33 -10.73 6.52
C ARG A 150 -8.71 -10.92 7.12
N ALA A 151 -8.85 -11.89 8.03
CA ALA A 151 -10.09 -12.12 8.76
C ALA A 151 -10.47 -10.94 9.65
N HIS A 152 -9.49 -10.36 10.39
CA HIS A 152 -9.67 -9.13 11.16
C HIS A 152 -10.15 -7.98 10.28
N HIS A 153 -9.48 -7.77 9.13
CA HIS A 153 -9.88 -6.76 8.16
C HIS A 153 -11.28 -7.02 7.61
N GLY A 154 -11.55 -8.23 7.10
CA GLY A 154 -12.83 -8.58 6.50
C GLY A 154 -14.04 -8.39 7.43
N ALA A 155 -13.86 -8.68 8.72
CA ALA A 155 -14.90 -8.49 9.73
C ALA A 155 -15.15 -7.01 10.06
N LEU A 156 -14.11 -6.17 10.06
CA LEU A 156 -14.12 -4.86 10.73
C LEU A 156 -13.75 -3.67 9.82
N TRP A 157 -13.48 -3.89 8.53
CA TRP A 157 -13.12 -2.77 7.66
C TRP A 157 -14.18 -1.66 7.66
N SER A 158 -13.73 -0.42 7.58
CA SER A 158 -14.60 0.74 7.50
C SER A 158 -14.00 1.80 6.58
N GLY A 159 -14.83 2.39 5.71
CA GLY A 159 -14.36 3.39 4.75
C GLY A 159 -13.50 2.80 3.64
N GLY A 160 -12.39 3.49 3.32
CA GLY A 160 -11.56 3.16 2.17
C GLY A 160 -12.08 3.80 0.88
N THR A 161 -11.60 3.35 -0.27
CA THR A 161 -11.88 3.95 -1.58
C THR A 161 -12.61 2.98 -2.49
N PHE A 162 -13.68 3.42 -3.14
CA PHE A 162 -14.26 2.76 -4.30
C PHE A 162 -14.00 3.60 -5.55
N LEU A 163 -13.36 2.97 -6.52
CA LEU A 163 -13.10 3.57 -7.82
C LEU A 163 -13.58 2.64 -8.92
N TYR A 164 -14.63 3.05 -9.63
CA TYR A 164 -15.13 2.35 -10.80
C TYR A 164 -14.92 3.21 -12.04
N VAL A 165 -14.22 2.67 -13.03
CA VAL A 165 -13.90 3.35 -14.29
C VAL A 165 -14.62 2.65 -15.43
N PRO A 166 -15.58 3.30 -16.07
CA PRO A 166 -16.35 2.73 -17.19
C PRO A 166 -15.47 2.34 -18.38
N LYS A 167 -15.98 1.43 -19.19
CA LYS A 167 -15.34 0.94 -20.42
C LYS A 167 -14.88 2.09 -21.33
N GLY A 168 -13.61 2.06 -21.72
CA GLY A 168 -13.00 3.02 -22.62
C GLY A 168 -12.81 4.42 -22.05
N LEU A 169 -13.10 4.65 -20.76
CA LEU A 169 -12.84 5.93 -20.12
C LEU A 169 -11.36 6.05 -19.76
N GLU A 170 -10.69 7.06 -20.27
CA GLU A 170 -9.36 7.46 -19.88
C GLU A 170 -9.42 8.69 -18.98
N VAL A 171 -8.79 8.59 -17.81
CA VAL A 171 -8.66 9.67 -16.83
C VAL A 171 -7.19 10.08 -16.78
N ASP A 172 -6.87 11.22 -17.37
CA ASP A 172 -5.49 11.64 -17.59
C ASP A 172 -4.79 12.11 -16.32
N LEU A 173 -5.52 12.83 -15.45
CA LEU A 173 -5.00 13.27 -14.16
C LEU A 173 -5.28 12.22 -13.07
N GLN A 174 -4.45 12.22 -12.04
CA GLN A 174 -4.61 11.31 -10.93
C GLN A 174 -5.83 11.66 -10.05
N LEU A 175 -6.48 10.63 -9.52
CA LEU A 175 -7.40 10.71 -8.39
C LEU A 175 -6.58 10.57 -7.10
N VAL A 176 -6.86 11.39 -6.10
CA VAL A 176 -6.06 11.44 -4.87
C VAL A 176 -6.94 11.21 -3.65
N THR A 177 -6.52 10.29 -2.78
CA THR A 177 -7.08 10.14 -1.43
C THR A 177 -6.00 10.49 -0.41
N GLY A 178 -6.28 11.46 0.45
CA GLY A 178 -5.42 11.83 1.57
C GLY A 178 -6.02 11.37 2.89
N THR A 179 -5.25 10.67 3.73
CA THR A 179 -5.69 10.19 5.03
C THR A 179 -4.76 10.66 6.14
N TRP A 180 -5.33 11.20 7.20
CA TRP A 180 -4.62 11.60 8.41
C TRP A 180 -5.16 10.86 9.63
N LEU A 181 -4.25 10.31 10.43
CA LEU A 181 -4.58 9.56 11.64
C LEU A 181 -3.77 10.13 12.82
N ASP A 182 -4.46 10.72 13.82
CA ASP A 182 -3.83 11.29 15.00
C ASP A 182 -4.51 10.87 16.31
N ARG A 183 -5.38 9.86 16.27
CA ARG A 183 -6.15 9.38 17.42
C ARG A 183 -5.43 8.23 18.13
N GLU A 184 -5.17 8.41 19.44
CA GLU A 184 -4.56 7.38 20.30
C GLU A 184 -5.42 6.11 20.38
N GLY A 185 -4.81 4.94 20.29
CA GLY A 185 -5.48 3.64 20.40
C GLY A 185 -6.42 3.32 19.23
N ALA A 186 -6.27 4.00 18.09
CA ALA A 186 -7.13 3.78 16.94
C ALA A 186 -6.71 2.56 16.11
N ALA A 187 -7.69 1.76 15.66
CA ALA A 187 -7.57 0.80 14.57
C ALA A 187 -8.24 1.37 13.31
N PHE A 188 -7.47 1.60 12.25
CA PHE A 188 -7.96 2.05 10.96
C PHE A 188 -7.83 0.93 9.93
N LEU A 189 -8.96 0.48 9.39
CA LEU A 189 -9.04 -0.67 8.49
C LEU A 189 -9.65 -0.29 7.13
N PRO A 190 -8.98 0.53 6.31
CA PRO A 190 -9.53 0.95 5.02
C PRO A 190 -9.50 -0.18 4.00
N HIS A 191 -10.54 -0.28 3.17
CA HIS A 191 -10.61 -1.19 2.04
C HIS A 191 -10.73 -0.40 0.73
N THR A 192 -9.74 -0.54 -0.14
CA THR A 192 -9.75 0.10 -1.46
C THR A 192 -10.09 -0.92 -2.54
N LEU A 193 -11.14 -0.66 -3.30
CA LEU A 193 -11.58 -1.47 -4.43
C LEU A 193 -11.53 -0.63 -5.71
N VAL A 194 -10.66 -1.02 -6.64
CA VAL A 194 -10.53 -0.38 -7.96
C VAL A 194 -10.96 -1.35 -9.04
N VAL A 195 -12.02 -1.02 -9.76
CA VAL A 195 -12.50 -1.76 -10.94
C VAL A 195 -12.34 -0.86 -12.16
N ALA A 196 -11.47 -1.27 -13.07
CA ALA A 196 -11.25 -0.59 -14.35
C ALA A 196 -11.80 -1.47 -15.48
N GLU A 197 -12.90 -1.03 -16.08
CA GLU A 197 -13.56 -1.76 -17.17
C GLU A 197 -12.71 -1.78 -18.45
N GLU A 198 -13.07 -2.60 -19.41
CA GLU A 198 -12.29 -2.84 -20.64
C GLU A 198 -11.76 -1.55 -21.29
N ARG A 199 -10.44 -1.54 -21.55
CA ARG A 199 -9.74 -0.43 -22.23
C ARG A 199 -9.88 0.93 -21.54
N SER A 200 -10.15 0.93 -20.25
CA SER A 200 -10.11 2.15 -19.44
C SER A 200 -8.70 2.40 -18.88
N ARG A 201 -8.43 3.65 -18.49
CA ARG A 201 -7.15 4.03 -17.88
C ARG A 201 -7.36 4.98 -16.71
N VAL A 202 -6.70 4.69 -15.59
CA VAL A 202 -6.81 5.52 -14.38
C VAL A 202 -5.55 5.47 -13.54
N THR A 203 -5.31 6.56 -12.81
CA THR A 203 -4.29 6.65 -11.76
C THR A 203 -4.96 6.97 -10.42
N LEU A 204 -4.73 6.15 -9.40
CA LEU A 204 -5.11 6.39 -8.02
C LEU A 204 -3.86 6.58 -7.17
N VAL A 205 -3.80 7.68 -6.42
CA VAL A 205 -2.75 7.97 -5.43
C VAL A 205 -3.39 8.03 -4.06
N GLU A 206 -3.01 7.15 -3.17
CA GLU A 206 -3.39 7.16 -1.77
C GLU A 206 -2.20 7.62 -0.92
N VAL A 207 -2.41 8.70 -0.18
CA VAL A 207 -1.39 9.31 0.67
C VAL A 207 -1.84 9.22 2.12
N PHE A 208 -0.99 8.65 2.95
CA PHE A 208 -1.29 8.38 4.35
C PHE A 208 -0.27 9.05 5.26
N GLY A 209 -0.75 9.67 6.35
CA GLY A 209 0.15 10.27 7.32
C GLY A 209 -0.45 10.43 8.70
N SER A 210 0.44 10.61 9.66
CA SER A 210 0.14 11.00 11.03
C SER A 210 1.28 11.83 11.59
N ALA A 211 1.05 12.54 12.70
CA ALA A 211 2.10 13.32 13.33
C ALA A 211 3.22 12.43 13.86
N GLU A 212 4.47 12.85 13.76
CA GLU A 212 5.57 12.22 14.49
C GLU A 212 5.36 12.36 16.01
N GLY A 213 5.69 11.29 16.76
CA GLY A 213 5.39 11.22 18.19
C GLY A 213 3.89 11.07 18.49
N SER A 214 3.09 10.85 17.45
CA SER A 214 1.65 10.62 17.58
C SER A 214 1.36 9.27 18.21
N ALA A 215 0.14 9.17 18.57
CA ALA A 215 -0.63 8.13 19.13
C ALA A 215 -0.26 6.72 18.61
N ARG A 216 -0.20 5.78 19.52
CA ARG A 216 -0.14 4.35 19.19
C ARG A 216 -1.40 4.01 18.39
N ALA A 217 -1.24 3.49 17.18
CA ALA A 217 -2.34 3.15 16.30
C ALA A 217 -2.02 1.89 15.48
N LEU A 218 -3.08 1.25 14.98
CA LEU A 218 -3.02 0.08 14.10
C LEU A 218 -3.66 0.42 12.76
N VAL A 219 -2.96 0.17 11.67
CA VAL A 219 -3.53 0.16 10.33
C VAL A 219 -3.53 -1.27 9.80
N ASN A 220 -4.68 -1.72 9.30
CA ASN A 220 -4.77 -3.00 8.59
C ASN A 220 -5.60 -2.78 7.31
N HIS A 221 -4.91 -2.63 6.19
CA HIS A 221 -5.54 -2.24 4.94
C HIS A 221 -5.62 -3.40 3.93
N ALA A 222 -6.61 -3.34 3.03
CA ALA A 222 -6.70 -4.20 1.86
C ALA A 222 -6.98 -3.37 0.61
N VAL A 223 -6.29 -3.73 -0.48
CA VAL A 223 -6.46 -3.09 -1.80
C VAL A 223 -6.67 -4.17 -2.85
N GLU A 224 -7.79 -4.10 -3.56
CA GLU A 224 -8.13 -4.95 -4.69
C GLU A 224 -8.08 -4.15 -5.99
N LEU A 225 -7.19 -4.54 -6.91
CA LEU A 225 -7.06 -3.90 -8.22
C LEU A 225 -7.53 -4.88 -9.30
N ILE A 226 -8.60 -4.53 -10.01
CA ILE A 226 -9.28 -5.39 -10.98
C ILE A 226 -9.32 -4.71 -12.36
N PRO A 227 -8.21 -4.70 -13.10
CA PRO A 227 -8.21 -4.25 -14.49
C PRO A 227 -8.80 -5.34 -15.40
N LYS A 228 -9.89 -4.98 -16.10
CA LYS A 228 -10.50 -5.78 -17.16
C LYS A 228 -9.66 -5.75 -18.43
N ALA A 229 -10.08 -6.50 -19.44
CA ALA A 229 -9.30 -6.67 -20.67
C ALA A 229 -8.82 -5.33 -21.27
N GLY A 230 -7.51 -5.18 -21.44
CA GLY A 230 -6.86 -3.99 -21.98
C GLY A 230 -6.92 -2.74 -21.09
N ALA A 231 -7.42 -2.86 -19.86
CA ALA A 231 -7.46 -1.74 -18.91
C ALA A 231 -6.09 -1.48 -18.28
N GLN A 232 -5.87 -0.24 -17.85
CA GLN A 232 -4.63 0.19 -17.22
C GLN A 232 -4.92 0.87 -15.87
N ILE A 233 -4.35 0.33 -14.81
CA ILE A 233 -4.38 0.93 -13.47
C ILE A 233 -2.97 1.32 -13.07
N ARG A 234 -2.78 2.58 -12.66
CA ARG A 234 -1.63 3.00 -11.88
C ARG A 234 -2.08 3.24 -10.44
N TYR A 235 -1.47 2.53 -9.51
CA TYR A 235 -1.75 2.64 -8.09
C TYR A 235 -0.51 3.08 -7.33
N VAL A 236 -0.63 4.12 -6.54
CA VAL A 236 0.44 4.62 -5.66
C VAL A 236 -0.07 4.63 -4.23
N ASN A 237 0.67 3.96 -3.35
CA ASN A 237 0.50 4.03 -1.91
C ASN A 237 1.74 4.70 -1.32
N LEU A 238 1.55 5.88 -0.74
CA LEU A 238 2.60 6.65 -0.10
C LEU A 238 2.24 6.83 1.37
N GLN A 239 3.05 6.28 2.28
CA GLN A 239 2.81 6.41 3.70
C GLN A 239 3.96 7.12 4.44
N GLU A 240 3.57 8.06 5.28
CA GLU A 240 4.40 8.81 6.22
C GLU A 240 3.77 8.74 7.63
N TRP A 241 3.46 7.54 8.10
CA TRP A 241 2.91 7.31 9.43
C TRP A 241 3.89 7.66 10.55
N GLY A 242 3.40 8.06 11.69
CA GLY A 242 4.20 8.23 12.91
C GLY A 242 4.78 6.91 13.41
N ARG A 243 5.90 6.96 14.12
CA ARG A 243 6.71 5.78 14.54
C ARG A 243 6.02 4.87 15.56
N GLN A 244 4.93 5.31 16.20
CA GLN A 244 4.17 4.49 17.14
C GLN A 244 3.07 3.65 16.46
N LEU A 245 2.95 3.76 15.13
CA LEU A 245 1.95 3.04 14.35
C LEU A 245 2.51 1.74 13.79
N TRP A 246 1.68 0.70 13.81
CA TRP A 246 1.93 -0.56 13.11
C TRP A 246 0.97 -0.70 11.93
N GLU A 247 1.53 -1.05 10.77
CA GLU A 247 0.78 -1.23 9.53
C GLU A 247 0.88 -2.67 9.04
N PHE A 248 -0.28 -3.28 8.83
CA PHE A 248 -0.43 -4.56 8.15
C PHE A 248 -1.25 -4.34 6.87
N GLY A 249 -0.84 -4.94 5.78
CA GLY A 249 -1.50 -4.65 4.52
C GLY A 249 -1.46 -5.78 3.50
N ILE A 250 -2.38 -5.67 2.52
CA ILE A 250 -2.32 -6.40 1.27
C ILE A 250 -2.76 -5.50 0.12
N VAL A 251 -1.98 -5.52 -0.94
CA VAL A 251 -2.34 -4.96 -2.24
C VAL A 251 -2.30 -6.11 -3.24
N ARG A 252 -3.43 -6.48 -3.82
CA ARG A 252 -3.48 -7.56 -4.80
C ARG A 252 -4.19 -7.11 -6.07
N ALA A 253 -3.52 -7.36 -7.20
CA ALA A 253 -4.05 -7.15 -8.53
C ALA A 253 -4.36 -8.49 -9.21
N VAL A 254 -5.50 -8.57 -9.91
CA VAL A 254 -5.83 -9.70 -10.81
C VAL A 254 -6.07 -9.16 -12.20
N LEU A 255 -5.17 -9.47 -13.13
CA LEU A 255 -5.11 -8.87 -14.44
C LEU A 255 -5.77 -9.79 -15.49
N GLU A 256 -6.73 -9.24 -16.22
CA GLU A 256 -7.33 -9.88 -17.39
C GLU A 256 -6.43 -9.71 -18.63
N ARG A 257 -6.90 -10.20 -19.79
CA ARG A 257 -6.14 -10.17 -21.05
C ARG A 257 -5.69 -8.75 -21.44
N ASP A 258 -4.41 -8.61 -21.76
CA ASP A 258 -3.77 -7.36 -22.19
C ASP A 258 -3.89 -6.22 -21.16
N ALA A 259 -4.30 -6.52 -19.93
CA ALA A 259 -4.41 -5.52 -18.86
C ALA A 259 -3.03 -5.15 -18.31
N THR A 260 -2.91 -3.94 -17.80
CA THR A 260 -1.65 -3.43 -17.22
C THR A 260 -1.88 -2.84 -15.83
N VAL A 261 -1.00 -3.22 -14.88
CA VAL A 261 -0.93 -2.57 -13.56
C VAL A 261 0.47 -2.04 -13.33
N HIS A 262 0.55 -0.76 -12.94
CA HIS A 262 1.75 -0.17 -12.37
C HIS A 262 1.48 0.14 -10.90
N SER A 263 2.16 -0.50 -9.98
CA SER A 263 2.05 -0.24 -8.54
C SER A 263 3.33 0.38 -7.99
N LEU A 264 3.18 1.36 -7.09
CA LEU A 264 4.29 1.95 -6.33
C LEU A 264 3.93 1.96 -4.86
N MET A 265 4.73 1.26 -4.06
CA MET A 265 4.61 1.23 -2.60
C MET A 265 5.75 2.04 -1.98
N VAL A 266 5.41 3.06 -1.22
CA VAL A 266 6.39 3.93 -0.55
C VAL A 266 6.18 3.89 0.96
N ALA A 267 7.22 3.55 1.70
CA ALA A 267 7.23 3.52 3.15
C ALA A 267 8.33 4.42 3.72
N PHE A 268 7.91 5.51 4.33
CA PHE A 268 8.78 6.44 5.06
C PHE A 268 8.47 6.49 6.56
N GLY A 269 7.30 6.07 6.95
CA GLY A 269 6.78 6.12 8.30
C GLY A 269 6.48 4.74 8.89
N ALA A 270 5.74 4.73 10.00
CA ALA A 270 5.41 3.60 10.88
C ALA A 270 6.62 3.05 11.66
N GLY A 271 6.36 2.44 12.81
CA GLY A 271 7.36 1.67 13.56
C GLY A 271 7.52 0.27 12.97
N LEU A 272 6.41 -0.33 12.52
CA LEU A 272 6.39 -1.62 11.84
C LEU A 272 5.46 -1.56 10.64
N VAL A 273 5.95 -2.02 9.49
CA VAL A 273 5.17 -2.24 8.26
C VAL A 273 5.33 -3.68 7.84
N LYS A 274 4.22 -4.38 7.64
CA LYS A 274 4.21 -5.70 6.99
C LYS A 274 3.13 -5.75 5.92
N THR A 275 3.55 -5.72 4.66
CA THR A 275 2.63 -5.62 3.52
C THR A 275 2.94 -6.69 2.47
N ASN A 276 1.89 -7.37 2.04
CA ASN A 276 1.93 -8.23 0.86
C ASN A 276 1.55 -7.41 -0.37
N VAL A 277 2.35 -7.52 -1.44
CA VAL A 277 2.04 -6.87 -2.73
C VAL A 277 2.09 -7.93 -3.82
N GLU A 278 0.95 -8.18 -4.45
CA GLU A 278 0.76 -9.35 -5.28
C GLU A 278 0.09 -8.99 -6.62
N SER A 279 0.61 -9.56 -7.70
CA SER A 279 0.04 -9.46 -9.05
C SER A 279 -0.18 -10.84 -9.62
N SER A 280 -1.45 -11.17 -9.95
CA SER A 280 -1.85 -12.40 -10.59
C SER A 280 -2.21 -12.12 -12.05
N LEU A 281 -1.31 -12.50 -12.97
CA LEU A 281 -1.44 -12.29 -14.41
C LEU A 281 -2.20 -13.47 -15.03
N ARG A 282 -3.55 -13.41 -14.97
CA ARG A 282 -4.45 -14.46 -15.42
C ARG A 282 -4.86 -14.35 -16.89
N GLY A 283 -4.71 -13.18 -17.47
CA GLY A 283 -5.00 -12.95 -18.88
C GLY A 283 -3.74 -12.96 -19.74
N GLN A 284 -3.81 -13.57 -20.92
CA GLN A 284 -2.72 -13.51 -21.89
C GLN A 284 -2.33 -12.07 -22.21
N GLY A 285 -1.03 -11.79 -22.33
CA GLY A 285 -0.50 -10.47 -22.68
C GLY A 285 -0.54 -9.45 -21.54
N SER A 286 -1.01 -9.82 -20.34
CA SER A 286 -1.05 -8.90 -19.22
C SER A 286 0.34 -8.53 -18.70
N THR A 287 0.45 -7.31 -18.15
CA THR A 287 1.72 -6.73 -17.70
C THR A 287 1.59 -6.13 -16.30
N SER A 288 2.54 -6.43 -15.42
CA SER A 288 2.63 -5.85 -14.08
C SER A 288 3.99 -5.23 -13.83
N GLU A 289 4.02 -3.95 -13.48
CA GLU A 289 5.19 -3.26 -12.93
C GLU A 289 4.98 -3.00 -11.44
N MET A 290 5.93 -3.45 -10.61
CA MET A 290 5.85 -3.38 -9.16
C MET A 290 7.05 -2.62 -8.62
N LEU A 291 6.87 -1.35 -8.25
CA LEU A 291 7.91 -0.51 -7.66
C LEU A 291 7.72 -0.41 -6.14
N GLY A 292 8.82 -0.40 -5.41
CA GLY A 292 8.82 -0.21 -3.96
C GLY A 292 9.99 0.63 -3.48
N LEU A 293 9.73 1.55 -2.58
CA LEU A 293 10.74 2.40 -1.94
C LEU A 293 10.50 2.43 -0.43
N ALA A 294 11.50 2.02 0.34
CA ALA A 294 11.51 2.17 1.79
C ALA A 294 12.71 3.01 2.23
N PHE A 295 12.49 4.01 3.08
CA PHE A 295 13.58 4.71 3.74
C PHE A 295 13.38 4.65 5.25
N GLY A 296 14.11 3.75 5.91
CA GLY A 296 14.05 3.52 7.35
C GLY A 296 15.13 4.20 8.14
N ASP A 297 14.75 4.70 9.31
CA ASP A 297 15.64 5.28 10.30
C ASP A 297 15.22 4.86 11.73
N GLY A 298 15.98 5.22 12.75
CA GLY A 298 15.73 4.81 14.13
C GLY A 298 15.64 3.30 14.28
N THR A 299 14.48 2.78 14.72
CA THR A 299 14.22 1.34 14.91
C THR A 299 13.11 0.82 14.01
N GLN A 300 12.78 1.53 12.93
CA GLN A 300 11.72 1.15 12.00
C GLN A 300 11.98 -0.24 11.39
N HIS A 301 10.90 -0.99 11.21
CA HIS A 301 10.94 -2.32 10.60
C HIS A 301 9.98 -2.38 9.40
N PHE A 302 10.52 -2.61 8.21
CA PHE A 302 9.75 -2.77 6.97
C PHE A 302 9.86 -4.20 6.46
N ASP A 303 8.73 -4.87 6.25
CA ASP A 303 8.67 -6.24 5.76
C ASP A 303 7.71 -6.33 4.57
N TYR A 304 8.26 -6.50 3.38
CA TYR A 304 7.51 -6.63 2.13
C TYR A 304 7.60 -8.03 1.57
N HIS A 305 6.44 -8.65 1.38
CA HIS A 305 6.30 -9.90 0.65
C HIS A 305 5.66 -9.62 -0.69
N THR A 306 6.30 -10.04 -1.78
CA THR A 306 5.78 -9.82 -3.13
C THR A 306 5.54 -11.12 -3.87
N LEU A 307 4.46 -11.16 -4.67
CA LEU A 307 4.14 -12.27 -5.56
C LEU A 307 3.90 -11.76 -6.98
N GLN A 308 4.67 -12.29 -7.92
CA GLN A 308 4.47 -12.15 -9.36
C GLN A 308 3.98 -13.51 -9.87
N GLU A 309 2.65 -13.70 -9.94
CA GLU A 309 2.02 -14.96 -10.37
C GLU A 309 1.67 -14.88 -11.85
N HIS A 310 2.31 -15.73 -12.64
CA HIS A 310 2.05 -15.88 -14.06
C HIS A 310 1.21 -17.15 -14.29
N ALA A 311 -0.09 -16.96 -14.55
CA ALA A 311 -1.02 -18.06 -14.78
C ALA A 311 -1.43 -18.20 -16.25
N ALA A 312 -1.07 -17.24 -17.11
CA ALA A 312 -1.40 -17.21 -18.55
C ALA A 312 -0.14 -17.03 -19.40
N PRO A 313 -0.19 -17.38 -20.70
CA PRO A 313 0.98 -17.23 -21.59
C PRO A 313 1.24 -15.77 -21.97
N SER A 314 2.49 -15.49 -22.37
CA SER A 314 2.96 -14.21 -22.90
C SER A 314 2.74 -13.04 -21.90
N THR A 315 2.87 -13.31 -20.61
CA THR A 315 2.73 -12.31 -19.55
C THR A 315 4.08 -11.71 -19.16
N THR A 316 4.07 -10.45 -18.73
CA THR A 316 5.30 -9.74 -18.35
C THR A 316 5.18 -9.15 -16.94
N SER A 317 6.20 -9.35 -16.11
CA SER A 317 6.30 -8.65 -14.84
C SER A 317 7.70 -8.10 -14.60
N ASP A 318 7.77 -6.90 -14.02
CA ASP A 318 9.01 -6.23 -13.64
C ASP A 318 8.86 -5.67 -12.22
N LEU A 319 9.73 -6.10 -11.31
CA LEU A 319 9.73 -5.66 -9.92
C LEU A 319 11.06 -5.01 -9.58
N LEU A 320 10.97 -3.79 -9.02
CA LEU A 320 12.11 -3.08 -8.46
C LEU A 320 11.77 -2.55 -7.06
N TYR A 321 12.41 -3.12 -6.04
CA TYR A 321 12.31 -2.63 -4.65
C TYR A 321 13.65 -2.10 -4.18
N LYS A 322 13.67 -0.85 -3.67
CA LYS A 322 14.86 -0.21 -3.11
C LYS A 322 14.63 0.19 -1.66
N GLY A 323 15.61 -0.15 -0.80
CA GLY A 323 15.64 0.22 0.60
C GLY A 323 16.84 1.09 0.92
N VAL A 324 16.65 2.18 1.67
CA VAL A 324 17.72 2.98 2.30
C VAL A 324 17.53 2.88 3.80
N LEU A 325 18.57 2.46 4.54
CA LEU A 325 18.44 2.15 5.95
C LEU A 325 19.55 2.81 6.76
N LYS A 326 19.16 3.59 7.77
CA LYS A 326 20.08 4.19 8.74
C LYS A 326 19.76 3.77 10.18
N ASP A 327 20.63 4.10 11.11
CA ASP A 327 20.56 3.82 12.55
C ASP A 327 20.44 2.31 12.85
N LYS A 328 19.28 1.86 13.35
CA LYS A 328 18.95 0.45 13.63
C LYS A 328 17.76 -0.03 12.83
N ALA A 329 17.41 0.69 11.75
CA ALA A 329 16.30 0.31 10.91
C ALA A 329 16.53 -1.06 10.25
N ARG A 330 15.45 -1.78 10.04
CA ARG A 330 15.48 -3.11 9.43
C ARG A 330 14.53 -3.18 8.24
N SER A 331 15.00 -3.82 7.16
CA SER A 331 14.16 -4.17 6.01
C SER A 331 14.19 -5.68 5.78
N VAL A 332 13.03 -6.25 5.52
CA VAL A 332 12.86 -7.62 5.06
C VAL A 332 12.15 -7.58 3.71
N PHE A 333 12.71 -8.26 2.73
CA PHE A 333 12.09 -8.44 1.43
C PHE A 333 12.02 -9.93 1.11
N SER A 334 10.82 -10.43 0.83
CA SER A 334 10.60 -11.79 0.36
C SER A 334 9.80 -11.74 -0.95
N GLY A 335 10.44 -12.00 -2.08
CA GLY A 335 9.81 -11.93 -3.38
C GLY A 335 9.69 -13.30 -4.03
N LEU A 336 8.51 -13.65 -4.53
CA LEU A 336 8.25 -14.87 -5.25
C LEU A 336 7.80 -14.56 -6.70
N ILE A 337 8.49 -15.13 -7.67
CA ILE A 337 7.98 -15.28 -9.03
C ILE A 337 7.47 -16.71 -9.15
N ARG A 338 6.17 -16.86 -9.46
CA ARG A 338 5.55 -18.15 -9.76
C ARG A 338 5.04 -18.18 -11.19
N ALA A 339 5.48 -19.17 -11.97
CA ALA A 339 5.00 -19.40 -13.32
C ALA A 339 4.33 -20.78 -13.41
N ASP A 340 3.03 -20.81 -13.63
CA ASP A 340 2.23 -22.01 -13.76
C ASP A 340 2.51 -22.77 -15.08
N TYR A 341 2.07 -24.01 -15.21
CA TYR A 341 2.31 -24.85 -16.41
C TYR A 341 1.91 -24.19 -17.72
N GLY A 342 0.83 -23.38 -17.74
CA GLY A 342 0.34 -22.66 -18.90
C GLY A 342 1.06 -21.35 -19.21
N ALA A 343 1.94 -20.88 -18.35
CA ALA A 343 2.59 -19.58 -18.45
C ALA A 343 3.80 -19.56 -19.40
N GLN A 344 3.61 -20.10 -20.61
CA GLN A 344 4.67 -20.09 -21.62
C GLN A 344 4.93 -18.68 -22.16
N LYS A 345 6.16 -18.41 -22.59
CA LYS A 345 6.61 -17.09 -23.07
C LYS A 345 6.49 -15.98 -22.04
N THR A 346 6.47 -16.33 -20.75
CA THR A 346 6.57 -15.37 -19.66
C THR A 346 7.92 -14.67 -19.68
N ASN A 347 7.91 -13.35 -19.40
CA ASN A 347 9.11 -12.57 -19.15
C ASN A 347 8.96 -11.91 -17.77
N ALA A 348 9.69 -12.40 -16.77
CA ALA A 348 9.60 -11.93 -15.40
C ALA A 348 10.97 -11.52 -14.86
N PHE A 349 11.01 -10.34 -14.23
CA PHE A 349 12.20 -9.81 -13.59
C PHE A 349 11.87 -9.32 -12.18
N GLN A 350 12.80 -9.61 -11.24
CA GLN A 350 12.69 -9.15 -9.85
C GLN A 350 14.03 -8.65 -9.37
N LEU A 351 14.06 -7.44 -8.83
CA LEU A 351 15.27 -6.84 -8.28
C LEU A 351 14.98 -6.16 -6.93
N ASN A 352 15.71 -6.59 -5.89
CA ASN A 352 15.76 -5.88 -4.61
C ASN A 352 17.15 -5.34 -4.35
N ARG A 353 17.26 -4.05 -4.06
CA ARG A 353 18.52 -3.40 -3.71
C ARG A 353 18.38 -2.62 -2.42
N ASN A 354 19.34 -2.77 -1.52
CA ASN A 354 19.36 -2.06 -0.25
C ASN A 354 20.69 -1.32 -0.08
N LEU A 355 20.60 -0.08 0.39
CA LEU A 355 21.73 0.76 0.75
C LEU A 355 21.73 0.96 2.28
N ILE A 356 22.76 0.48 2.93
CA ILE A 356 22.96 0.57 4.38
C ILE A 356 23.82 1.79 4.68
N LEU A 357 23.26 2.73 5.44
CA LEU A 357 23.94 3.97 5.83
C LEU A 357 24.61 3.88 7.20
N SER A 358 24.16 2.99 8.09
CA SER A 358 24.65 2.85 9.46
C SER A 358 24.98 1.39 9.79
N GLU A 359 25.95 1.14 10.69
CA GLU A 359 26.35 -0.21 11.07
C GLU A 359 25.22 -1.02 11.74
N GLY A 360 24.33 -0.34 12.47
CA GLY A 360 23.19 -0.96 13.17
C GLY A 360 22.03 -1.34 12.26
N ALA A 361 22.00 -0.82 11.03
CA ALA A 361 20.91 -1.10 10.08
C ALA A 361 21.12 -2.46 9.39
N ARG A 362 19.99 -3.10 9.03
CA ARG A 362 20.00 -4.44 8.43
C ARG A 362 18.96 -4.60 7.34
N ALA A 363 19.34 -5.30 6.26
CA ALA A 363 18.44 -5.73 5.21
C ALA A 363 18.55 -7.25 4.98
N ASP A 364 17.41 -7.93 5.02
CA ASP A 364 17.27 -9.36 4.70
C ASP A 364 16.49 -9.49 3.37
N SER A 365 17.10 -10.09 2.35
CA SER A 365 16.51 -10.21 1.01
C SER A 365 16.42 -11.67 0.59
N MET A 366 15.23 -12.15 0.25
CA MET A 366 14.91 -13.55 -0.03
C MET A 366 14.13 -13.68 -1.34
N PRO A 367 14.79 -13.55 -2.50
CA PRO A 367 14.13 -13.80 -3.77
C PRO A 367 13.94 -15.31 -4.00
N LYS A 368 12.76 -15.71 -4.50
CA LYS A 368 12.36 -17.10 -4.76
C LYS A 368 11.78 -17.25 -6.16
N LEU A 369 11.96 -18.42 -6.75
CA LEU A 369 11.35 -18.80 -8.02
C LEU A 369 10.64 -20.15 -7.89
N GLU A 370 9.40 -20.23 -8.38
CA GLU A 370 8.63 -21.45 -8.55
C GLU A 370 8.20 -21.55 -10.01
N ILE A 371 8.94 -22.32 -10.79
CA ILE A 371 8.79 -22.37 -12.25
C ILE A 371 8.28 -23.74 -12.68
N MET A 372 7.06 -23.78 -13.24
CA MET A 372 6.42 -24.99 -13.75
C MET A 372 6.35 -25.04 -15.30
N ALA A 373 6.61 -23.91 -15.97
CA ALA A 373 6.70 -23.83 -17.44
C ALA A 373 8.15 -23.91 -17.92
N ASN A 374 8.39 -24.23 -19.19
CA ASN A 374 9.73 -24.47 -19.76
C ASN A 374 10.14 -23.49 -20.85
N ASP A 375 9.21 -22.78 -21.48
CA ASP A 375 9.50 -21.73 -22.48
C ASP A 375 9.24 -20.35 -21.87
N LEU A 376 10.19 -19.86 -21.07
CA LEU A 376 10.07 -18.56 -20.40
C LEU A 376 11.43 -17.97 -20.03
N ARG A 377 11.42 -16.70 -19.65
CA ARG A 377 12.56 -16.00 -19.06
C ARG A 377 12.17 -15.45 -17.70
N CYS A 378 12.72 -16.02 -16.63
CA CYS A 378 12.55 -15.53 -15.27
C CYS A 378 13.92 -15.29 -14.64
N THR A 379 14.14 -14.09 -14.13
CA THR A 379 15.40 -13.73 -13.48
C THR A 379 15.13 -12.94 -12.22
N HIS A 380 15.99 -13.12 -11.23
CA HIS A 380 15.95 -12.29 -10.02
C HIS A 380 17.35 -11.83 -9.63
N GLY A 381 17.40 -10.73 -8.87
CA GLY A 381 18.62 -10.20 -8.27
C GLY A 381 18.33 -9.62 -6.88
N ALA A 382 19.29 -9.74 -5.99
CA ALA A 382 19.27 -9.07 -4.70
C ALA A 382 20.65 -8.55 -4.37
N SER A 383 20.73 -7.32 -3.85
CA SER A 383 21.96 -6.75 -3.37
C SER A 383 21.75 -5.90 -2.13
N THR A 384 22.69 -5.98 -1.20
CA THR A 384 22.80 -5.09 -0.05
C THR A 384 24.20 -4.55 -0.02
N SER A 385 24.34 -3.24 -0.09
CA SER A 385 25.61 -2.54 -0.10
C SER A 385 25.65 -1.49 1.01
N ARG A 386 26.86 -1.15 1.43
CA ARG A 386 27.14 0.03 2.24
C ARG A 386 27.58 1.17 1.33
N LEU A 387 27.63 2.37 1.88
CA LEU A 387 28.25 3.51 1.22
C LEU A 387 29.70 3.17 0.86
N ASN A 388 30.11 3.55 -0.34
CA ASN A 388 31.49 3.38 -0.77
C ASN A 388 32.32 4.57 -0.31
N GLU A 389 33.19 4.37 0.70
CA GLU A 389 34.03 5.42 1.29
C GLU A 389 35.04 6.02 0.29
N ASP A 390 35.51 5.24 -0.69
CA ASP A 390 36.42 5.77 -1.73
C ASP A 390 35.68 6.76 -2.63
N GLN A 391 34.42 6.50 -2.96
CA GLN A 391 33.58 7.43 -3.74
C GLN A 391 33.25 8.68 -2.93
N ILE A 392 32.95 8.54 -1.63
CA ILE A 392 32.76 9.68 -0.74
C ILE A 392 34.04 10.51 -0.65
N PHE A 393 35.18 9.87 -0.45
CA PHE A 393 36.49 10.55 -0.41
C PHE A 393 36.78 11.29 -1.73
N TYR A 394 36.50 10.67 -2.87
CA TYR A 394 36.63 11.33 -4.17
C TYR A 394 35.78 12.59 -4.27
N LEU A 395 34.50 12.54 -3.87
CA LEU A 395 33.62 13.70 -3.87
C LEU A 395 34.13 14.80 -2.90
N MET A 396 34.61 14.41 -1.72
CA MET A 396 35.18 15.33 -0.75
C MET A 396 36.48 15.99 -1.31
N SER A 397 37.28 15.28 -2.09
CA SER A 397 38.46 15.84 -2.75
C SER A 397 38.11 16.91 -3.82
N ARG A 398 36.86 16.98 -4.23
CA ARG A 398 36.27 18.01 -5.10
C ARG A 398 35.61 19.14 -4.29
N ALA A 399 36.00 19.32 -3.04
CA ALA A 399 35.49 20.33 -2.11
C ALA A 399 34.01 20.20 -1.71
N LEU A 400 33.40 19.00 -1.85
CA LEU A 400 32.07 18.73 -1.33
C LEU A 400 32.14 18.32 0.14
N PRO A 401 31.33 18.90 1.04
CA PRO A 401 31.18 18.40 2.41
C PRO A 401 30.71 16.93 2.41
N ARG A 402 31.13 16.13 3.42
CA ARG A 402 30.78 14.72 3.53
C ARG A 402 29.24 14.49 3.44
N ALA A 403 28.46 15.31 4.15
CA ALA A 403 26.99 15.20 4.13
C ALA A 403 26.43 15.33 2.70
N VAL A 404 26.94 16.28 1.92
CA VAL A 404 26.54 16.46 0.51
C VAL A 404 26.98 15.28 -0.34
N ALA A 405 28.18 14.76 -0.13
CA ALA A 405 28.68 13.59 -0.86
C ALA A 405 27.81 12.36 -0.60
N VAL A 406 27.47 12.09 0.66
CA VAL A 406 26.58 10.98 1.04
C VAL A 406 25.19 11.16 0.43
N ARG A 407 24.60 12.36 0.49
CA ARG A 407 23.32 12.67 -0.13
C ARG A 407 23.35 12.37 -1.63
N MET A 408 24.35 12.83 -2.36
CA MET A 408 24.50 12.53 -3.79
C MET A 408 24.55 11.03 -4.10
N MET A 409 25.18 10.25 -3.21
CA MET A 409 25.21 8.78 -3.34
C MET A 409 23.81 8.17 -3.16
N VAL A 410 23.03 8.66 -2.18
CA VAL A 410 21.66 8.22 -1.93
C VAL A 410 20.75 8.62 -3.10
N ASP A 411 20.85 9.86 -3.60
CA ASP A 411 20.09 10.36 -4.74
C ASP A 411 20.40 9.53 -6.00
N GLY A 412 21.67 9.25 -6.26
CA GLY A 412 22.08 8.38 -7.36
C GLY A 412 21.58 6.93 -7.21
N PHE A 413 21.55 6.40 -5.98
CA PHE A 413 20.97 5.09 -5.72
C PHE A 413 19.46 5.06 -5.99
N LEU A 414 18.72 6.13 -5.68
CA LEU A 414 17.27 6.22 -5.85
C LEU A 414 16.84 6.64 -7.25
N SER A 415 17.72 7.26 -8.05
CA SER A 415 17.37 7.82 -9.37
C SER A 415 16.65 6.82 -10.28
N GLU A 416 17.10 5.56 -10.33
CA GLU A 416 16.48 4.53 -11.16
C GLU A 416 14.98 4.30 -10.86
N ILE A 417 14.55 4.42 -9.59
CA ILE A 417 13.13 4.31 -9.26
C ILE A 417 12.40 5.62 -9.53
N PHE A 418 13.03 6.77 -9.29
CA PHE A 418 12.44 8.07 -9.56
C PHE A 418 12.18 8.30 -11.05
N ASP A 419 13.08 7.85 -11.92
CA ASP A 419 12.96 7.95 -13.37
C ASP A 419 11.78 7.11 -13.92
N ARG A 420 11.36 6.07 -13.18
CA ARG A 420 10.20 5.22 -13.53
C ARG A 420 8.86 5.77 -13.04
N ILE A 421 8.86 6.85 -12.23
CA ILE A 421 7.64 7.47 -11.69
C ILE A 421 7.24 8.65 -12.60
N PRO A 422 6.17 8.55 -13.41
CA PRO A 422 5.77 9.62 -14.31
C PRO A 422 5.00 10.75 -13.61
N LEU A 423 4.66 10.59 -12.32
CA LEU A 423 3.85 11.53 -11.54
C LEU A 423 4.74 12.56 -10.84
N GLU A 424 4.76 13.79 -11.33
CA GLU A 424 5.59 14.88 -10.78
C GLU A 424 5.29 15.15 -9.30
N MET A 425 4.01 15.15 -8.92
CA MET A 425 3.60 15.33 -7.53
C MET A 425 4.25 14.26 -6.62
N VAL A 426 4.25 13.00 -7.05
CA VAL A 426 4.83 11.90 -6.30
C VAL A 426 6.35 12.06 -6.21
N ARG A 427 7.02 12.28 -7.35
CA ARG A 427 8.49 12.49 -7.37
C ARG A 427 8.93 13.61 -6.45
N ARG A 428 8.27 14.78 -6.52
CA ARG A 428 8.57 15.92 -5.65
C ARG A 428 8.43 15.53 -4.17
N ARG A 429 7.32 14.89 -3.79
CA ARG A 429 7.12 14.45 -2.40
C ARG A 429 8.17 13.47 -1.93
N LEU A 430 8.55 12.51 -2.77
CA LEU A 430 9.62 11.56 -2.45
C LEU A 430 10.94 12.27 -2.22
N SER A 431 11.32 13.19 -3.10
CA SER A 431 12.57 13.96 -2.97
C SER A 431 12.60 14.79 -1.69
N GLU A 432 11.52 15.53 -1.39
CA GLU A 432 11.39 16.33 -0.16
C GLU A 432 11.51 15.46 1.11
N THR A 433 10.91 14.28 1.11
CA THR A 433 10.95 13.39 2.27
C THR A 433 12.30 12.70 2.43
N VAL A 434 12.94 12.28 1.33
CA VAL A 434 14.33 11.77 1.36
C VAL A 434 15.28 12.85 1.86
N GLU A 435 15.14 14.09 1.37
CA GLU A 435 15.93 15.24 1.85
C GLU A 435 15.80 15.42 3.36
N ARG A 436 14.58 15.51 3.87
CA ARG A 436 14.30 15.65 5.31
C ARG A 436 14.89 14.50 6.14
N LYS A 437 14.79 13.25 5.67
CA LYS A 437 15.38 12.09 6.35
C LYS A 437 16.91 12.08 6.34
N MET A 438 17.53 12.82 5.41
CA MET A 438 18.98 12.97 5.32
C MET A 438 19.52 14.18 6.08
N GLU A 439 18.69 15.14 6.52
CA GLU A 439 19.13 16.33 7.26
C GLU A 439 19.91 16.00 8.54
N ASP A 440 19.49 14.95 9.25
CA ASP A 440 20.13 14.49 10.49
C ASP A 440 21.30 13.53 10.28
N TYR A 441 21.68 13.26 9.01
CA TYR A 441 22.77 12.36 8.66
C TYR A 441 24.06 13.14 8.41
N VAL A 442 24.62 13.73 9.47
CA VAL A 442 25.89 14.49 9.42
C VAL A 442 26.95 13.85 10.33
#